data_60909e5f685c1eacf1ee4fe1286972de
#
_entry.id   60909e5f685c1eacf1ee4fe1286972de
#
_cell.length_a   1.000
_cell.length_b   1.000
_cell.length_c   1.000
_cell.angle_alpha   90.00
_cell.angle_beta   90.00
_cell.angle_gamma   90.00
#
_symmetry.space_group_name_H-M   'P 1'
#
loop_
_entity.id
_entity.type
_entity.pdbx_description
1 polymer ?
#
loop_
_entity_poly.entity_id
_entity_poly.type
_entity_poly.pdbx_seq_one_letter_code
_entity_poly.pdbx_strand_id
1 'polypeptide(L)'
;AYEMEGCEWSSDVCSSDLEEAMALREAGVPFEFVPGVTSPIAAPAYAGIPVTQRAMATSFAVVTGHEDPTKAVSGIHWEGLATAVDTLCFVMGVGNLPTIAEKLMAHGRPANTPVALIRWGTKPVQEVLVSTLEHVVEDVEKAQLKAPAIIVVGDVVNLREQLQWFDNKPLFGKTIVVTRARSQASKFRDMLMNQGANVIQAAAIKTEPVELFDEDKRLLHGVDRYSCVVFTSAEGVRYFFDALYGEGKDARSLGYAKVCAIGSATAKALTNYGITPD
;
A
#
# COMPACT_ATOMS: atom_id res chain seq x y z
N ALA A 1 -13.47 -10.90 -12.77
CA ALA A 1 -12.93 -10.03 -11.72
C ALA A 1 -12.28 -8.85 -12.44
N TYR A 2 -12.91 -7.69 -12.41
CA TYR A 2 -12.28 -6.44 -12.86
C TYR A 2 -11.37 -6.02 -11.71
N GLU A 3 -10.04 -6.04 -11.91
CA GLU A 3 -9.10 -5.28 -11.11
C GLU A 3 -9.39 -3.80 -11.36
N MET A 4 -10.04 -3.15 -10.42
CA MET A 4 -10.11 -1.69 -10.40
C MET A 4 -8.76 -1.17 -9.92
N GLU A 5 -7.80 -1.04 -10.82
CA GLU A 5 -6.63 -0.18 -10.60
C GLU A 5 -7.14 1.26 -10.52
N GLY A 6 -7.15 1.83 -9.33
CA GLY A 6 -7.36 3.26 -9.17
C GLY A 6 -8.34 3.74 -8.13
N CYS A 7 -8.98 2.89 -7.35
CA CYS A 7 -9.75 3.37 -6.20
C CYS A 7 -8.88 3.42 -4.93
N GLU A 8 -7.91 4.34 -4.89
CA GLU A 8 -7.06 4.58 -3.70
C GLU A 8 -7.80 5.40 -2.62
N TRP A 9 -9.10 5.57 -2.74
CA TRP A 9 -9.90 6.45 -1.91
C TRP A 9 -11.00 5.68 -1.23
N SER A 10 -10.85 5.58 0.05
CA SER A 10 -11.81 5.13 1.03
C SER A 10 -12.24 3.67 0.94
N SER A 11 -11.75 2.95 1.81
CA SER A 11 -12.34 1.79 2.43
C SER A 11 -13.45 2.17 3.43
N ASP A 12 -13.86 3.42 3.42
CA ASP A 12 -15.03 3.88 4.15
C ASP A 12 -16.24 3.75 3.23
N VAL A 13 -17.35 3.30 3.75
CA VAL A 13 -18.62 3.41 3.07
C VAL A 13 -18.94 4.90 2.94
N CYS A 14 -18.55 5.50 1.82
CA CYS A 14 -18.86 6.89 1.52
C CYS A 14 -20.10 7.01 0.64
N SER A 15 -20.53 8.21 0.36
CA SER A 15 -21.76 8.45 -0.41
C SER A 15 -21.75 7.82 -1.81
N SER A 16 -20.59 7.77 -2.48
CA SER A 16 -20.46 7.14 -3.79
C SER A 16 -20.65 5.63 -3.72
N ASP A 17 -20.03 4.96 -2.74
CA ASP A 17 -20.15 3.51 -2.57
C ASP A 17 -21.59 3.13 -2.17
N LEU A 18 -22.27 4.01 -1.44
CA LEU A 18 -23.65 3.80 -1.05
C LEU A 18 -24.61 3.85 -2.26
N GLU A 19 -24.40 4.79 -3.18
CA GLU A 19 -25.21 4.90 -4.41
C GLU A 19 -25.07 3.63 -5.26
N GLU A 20 -23.85 3.11 -5.45
CA GLU A 20 -23.60 1.85 -6.16
C GLU A 20 -24.27 0.66 -5.45
N ALA A 21 -24.14 0.56 -4.14
CA ALA A 21 -24.77 -0.50 -3.35
C ALA A 21 -26.30 -0.44 -3.40
N MET A 22 -26.90 0.75 -3.39
CA MET A 22 -28.34 0.94 -3.56
C MET A 22 -28.80 0.49 -4.94
N ALA A 23 -28.08 0.85 -5.99
CA ALA A 23 -28.38 0.42 -7.36
C ALA A 23 -28.28 -1.10 -7.53
N LEU A 24 -27.26 -1.75 -6.93
CA LEU A 24 -27.12 -3.20 -6.92
C LEU A 24 -28.28 -3.87 -6.17
N ARG A 25 -28.68 -3.30 -5.03
CA ARG A 25 -29.82 -3.79 -4.25
C ARG A 25 -31.12 -3.70 -5.03
N GLU A 26 -31.37 -2.58 -5.71
CA GLU A 26 -32.56 -2.39 -6.56
C GLU A 26 -32.59 -3.39 -7.72
N ALA A 27 -31.41 -3.70 -8.29
CA ALA A 27 -31.25 -4.70 -9.35
C ALA A 27 -31.31 -6.15 -8.84
N GLY A 28 -31.43 -6.39 -7.53
CA GLY A 28 -31.41 -7.74 -6.92
C GLY A 28 -30.07 -8.46 -6.99
N VAL A 29 -28.96 -7.71 -7.18
CA VAL A 29 -27.61 -8.26 -7.25
C VAL A 29 -27.04 -8.33 -5.84
N PRO A 30 -26.60 -9.52 -5.38
CA PRO A 30 -25.92 -9.65 -4.08
C PRO A 30 -24.60 -8.87 -4.06
N PHE A 31 -24.33 -8.18 -2.95
CA PHE A 31 -23.05 -7.49 -2.73
C PHE A 31 -22.64 -7.60 -1.26
N GLU A 32 -21.38 -7.32 -0.97
CA GLU A 32 -20.84 -7.20 0.38
C GLU A 32 -19.87 -6.02 0.46
N PHE A 33 -19.74 -5.44 1.64
CA PHE A 33 -18.75 -4.42 1.92
C PHE A 33 -17.51 -5.05 2.54
N VAL A 34 -16.34 -4.82 1.94
CA VAL A 34 -15.06 -5.20 2.52
C VAL A 34 -14.43 -3.95 3.15
N PRO A 35 -14.44 -3.82 4.49
CA PRO A 35 -13.91 -2.63 5.15
C PRO A 35 -12.40 -2.57 5.05
N GLY A 36 -11.87 -1.36 5.02
CA GLY A 36 -10.44 -1.09 5.06
C GLY A 36 -10.10 -0.02 6.10
N VAL A 37 -8.84 0.46 6.08
CA VAL A 37 -8.39 1.52 6.99
C VAL A 37 -8.56 2.87 6.32
N THR A 38 -9.40 3.71 6.91
CA THR A 38 -9.69 5.05 6.38
C THR A 38 -8.49 5.98 6.41
N SER A 39 -8.39 6.88 5.43
CA SER A 39 -7.30 7.83 5.30
C SER A 39 -7.14 8.79 6.50
N PRO A 40 -8.20 9.26 7.20
CA PRO A 40 -8.07 10.05 8.44
C PRO A 40 -7.41 9.29 9.60
N ILE A 41 -7.28 7.99 9.53
CA ILE A 41 -6.54 7.18 10.52
C ILE A 41 -5.18 6.75 9.96
N ALA A 42 -5.16 6.25 8.72
CA ALA A 42 -3.95 5.71 8.12
C ALA A 42 -2.88 6.78 7.87
N ALA A 43 -3.25 7.93 7.30
CA ALA A 43 -2.28 8.96 6.97
C ALA A 43 -1.62 9.59 8.23
N PRO A 44 -2.37 9.97 9.28
CA PRO A 44 -1.76 10.44 10.53
C PRO A 44 -0.87 9.38 11.19
N ALA A 45 -1.28 8.11 11.23
CA ALA A 45 -0.46 7.03 11.79
C ALA A 45 0.89 6.88 11.08
N TYR A 46 0.91 6.96 9.74
CA TYR A 46 2.14 6.95 8.97
C TYR A 46 2.96 8.23 9.10
N ALA A 47 2.32 9.36 9.41
CA ALA A 47 3.00 10.60 9.76
C ALA A 47 3.51 10.63 11.20
N GLY A 48 3.26 9.59 12.02
CA GLY A 48 3.62 9.57 13.44
C GLY A 48 2.72 10.46 14.29
N ILE A 49 1.48 10.69 13.88
CA ILE A 49 0.49 11.50 14.58
C ILE A 49 -0.67 10.58 15.00
N PRO A 50 -0.80 10.19 16.27
CA PRO A 50 -1.96 9.45 16.74
C PRO A 50 -3.20 10.38 16.75
N VAL A 51 -4.35 9.88 16.33
CA VAL A 51 -5.59 10.69 16.35
C VAL A 51 -6.16 10.84 17.76
N THR A 52 -5.78 9.96 18.70
CA THR A 52 -6.08 10.06 20.14
C THR A 52 -4.87 9.67 20.97
N GLN A 53 -4.75 10.24 22.19
CA GLN A 53 -3.69 9.92 23.14
C GLN A 53 -4.21 10.13 24.56
N ARG A 54 -3.96 9.17 25.46
CA ARG A 54 -4.59 9.05 26.80
C ARG A 54 -4.57 10.33 27.64
N ALA A 55 -3.51 11.12 27.58
CA ALA A 55 -3.36 12.32 28.41
C ALA A 55 -3.61 13.64 27.63
N MET A 56 -3.84 13.57 26.33
CA MET A 56 -3.83 14.75 25.46
C MET A 56 -5.11 14.90 24.63
N ALA A 57 -5.62 13.79 24.07
CA ALA A 57 -6.77 13.81 23.20
C ALA A 57 -7.62 12.54 23.38
N THR A 58 -8.84 12.70 23.90
CA THR A 58 -9.78 11.60 24.18
C THR A 58 -10.81 11.42 23.08
N SER A 59 -10.95 12.43 22.21
CA SER A 59 -11.94 12.44 21.12
C SER A 59 -11.30 12.85 19.81
N PHE A 60 -11.81 12.28 18.70
CA PHE A 60 -11.50 12.79 17.38
C PHE A 60 -12.74 12.75 16.47
N ALA A 61 -12.79 13.65 15.51
CA ALA A 61 -13.83 13.68 14.50
C ALA A 61 -13.24 13.75 13.10
N VAL A 62 -13.91 13.05 12.18
CA VAL A 62 -13.64 13.15 10.74
C VAL A 62 -14.68 14.06 10.12
N VAL A 63 -14.22 15.09 9.42
CA VAL A 63 -15.07 16.13 8.84
C VAL A 63 -14.76 16.25 7.35
N THR A 64 -15.80 16.28 6.51
CA THR A 64 -15.64 16.60 5.09
C THR A 64 -15.44 18.11 4.95
N GLY A 65 -14.26 18.52 4.50
CA GLY A 65 -13.92 19.95 4.33
C GLY A 65 -14.44 20.58 3.04
N HIS A 66 -15.12 19.81 2.20
CA HIS A 66 -15.76 20.28 0.98
C HIS A 66 -17.26 20.03 1.09
N GLU A 67 -18.02 21.11 1.25
CA GLU A 67 -19.48 21.05 1.24
C GLU A 67 -19.99 21.40 -0.16
N ASP A 68 -21.23 20.99 -0.46
CA ASP A 68 -21.92 21.36 -1.69
C ASP A 68 -22.03 22.91 -1.76
N PRO A 69 -21.40 23.54 -2.78
CA PRO A 69 -21.41 25.01 -2.90
C PRO A 69 -22.81 25.61 -3.13
N THR A 70 -23.81 24.78 -3.42
CA THR A 70 -25.21 25.23 -3.59
C THR A 70 -25.94 25.36 -2.26
N LYS A 71 -25.40 24.84 -1.15
CA LYS A 71 -26.00 24.99 0.17
C LYS A 71 -25.84 26.41 0.70
N ALA A 72 -26.97 27.06 1.02
CA ALA A 72 -26.99 28.40 1.57
C ALA A 72 -26.40 28.48 3.01
N VAL A 73 -26.37 27.36 3.74
CA VAL A 73 -25.86 27.27 5.12
C VAL A 73 -24.97 26.04 5.23
N SER A 74 -23.81 26.22 5.86
CA SER A 74 -22.91 25.11 6.19
C SER A 74 -23.60 24.10 7.09
N GLY A 75 -23.49 22.83 6.77
CA GLY A 75 -23.92 21.72 7.63
C GLY A 75 -22.95 21.42 8.79
N ILE A 76 -21.79 22.07 8.81
CA ILE A 76 -20.77 21.84 9.82
C ILE A 76 -21.05 22.67 11.06
N HIS A 77 -21.18 22.02 12.21
CA HIS A 77 -21.35 22.66 13.51
C HIS A 77 -19.99 23.16 14.06
N TRP A 78 -19.50 24.30 13.54
CA TRP A 78 -18.18 24.83 13.83
C TRP A 78 -17.93 25.07 15.32
N GLU A 79 -18.91 25.60 16.07
CA GLU A 79 -18.79 25.84 17.51
C GLU A 79 -18.52 24.54 18.28
N GLY A 80 -19.30 23.48 18.00
CA GLY A 80 -19.09 22.19 18.62
C GLY A 80 -17.76 21.56 18.26
N LEU A 81 -17.35 21.63 16.99
CA LEU A 81 -16.08 21.08 16.57
C LEU A 81 -14.89 21.83 17.15
N ALA A 82 -14.97 23.18 17.22
CA ALA A 82 -13.88 23.99 17.74
C ALA A 82 -13.61 23.75 19.23
N THR A 83 -14.62 23.39 20.01
CA THR A 83 -14.52 23.37 21.48
C THR A 83 -14.67 21.98 22.11
N ALA A 84 -15.45 21.08 21.50
CA ALA A 84 -15.82 19.80 22.12
C ALA A 84 -15.00 18.60 21.63
N VAL A 85 -14.22 18.75 20.57
CA VAL A 85 -13.44 17.64 19.99
C VAL A 85 -11.96 17.97 20.01
N ASP A 86 -11.14 17.10 20.61
CA ASP A 86 -9.70 17.34 20.77
C ASP A 86 -8.96 17.33 19.43
N THR A 87 -9.20 16.31 18.60
CA THR A 87 -8.53 16.15 17.31
C THR A 87 -9.54 16.20 16.16
N LEU A 88 -9.30 17.04 15.17
CA LEU A 88 -10.11 17.10 13.94
C LEU A 88 -9.30 16.63 12.74
N CYS A 89 -9.90 15.74 11.94
CA CYS A 89 -9.33 15.27 10.68
C CYS A 89 -10.25 15.71 9.54
N PHE A 90 -9.78 16.65 8.72
CA PHE A 90 -10.54 17.10 7.55
C PHE A 90 -10.08 16.32 6.31
N VAL A 91 -11.05 15.72 5.62
CA VAL A 91 -10.90 15.15 4.29
C VAL A 91 -11.40 16.15 3.24
N MET A 92 -10.79 16.15 2.06
CA MET A 92 -11.16 17.06 0.95
C MET A 92 -11.12 18.57 1.32
N GLY A 93 -10.33 18.94 2.35
CA GLY A 93 -10.35 20.29 2.93
C GLY A 93 -9.30 21.24 2.39
N VAL A 94 -8.34 20.81 1.56
CA VAL A 94 -7.19 21.65 1.17
C VAL A 94 -7.62 22.92 0.46
N GLY A 95 -8.59 22.83 -0.45
CA GLY A 95 -9.13 24.02 -1.15
C GLY A 95 -9.87 25.00 -0.24
N ASN A 96 -10.38 24.52 0.89
CA ASN A 96 -11.15 25.32 1.87
C ASN A 96 -10.34 25.60 3.16
N LEU A 97 -9.04 25.33 3.15
CA LEU A 97 -8.17 25.49 4.32
C LEU A 97 -8.27 26.89 4.97
N PRO A 98 -8.30 28.01 4.21
CA PRO A 98 -8.48 29.34 4.80
C PRO A 98 -9.77 29.46 5.61
N THR A 99 -10.89 28.99 5.04
CA THR A 99 -12.19 28.99 5.72
C THR A 99 -12.23 28.07 6.93
N ILE A 100 -11.61 26.89 6.85
CA ILE A 100 -11.51 25.95 7.98
C ILE A 100 -10.74 26.60 9.15
N ALA A 101 -9.57 27.18 8.89
CA ALA A 101 -8.77 27.82 9.90
C ALA A 101 -9.50 29.02 10.52
N GLU A 102 -10.07 29.90 9.70
CA GLU A 102 -10.85 31.05 10.16
C GLU A 102 -12.03 30.64 11.05
N LYS A 103 -12.83 29.67 10.59
CA LYS A 103 -14.01 29.20 11.33
C LYS A 103 -13.65 28.56 12.66
N LEU A 104 -12.62 27.73 12.71
CA LEU A 104 -12.17 27.13 13.97
C LEU A 104 -11.72 28.17 14.96
N MET A 105 -10.93 29.17 14.55
CA MET A 105 -10.47 30.26 15.41
C MET A 105 -11.63 31.16 15.85
N ALA A 106 -12.54 31.51 14.94
CA ALA A 106 -13.70 32.37 15.25
C ALA A 106 -14.64 31.71 16.27
N HIS A 107 -14.66 30.37 16.35
CA HIS A 107 -15.48 29.64 17.31
C HIS A 107 -14.69 29.14 18.53
N GLY A 108 -13.52 29.71 18.78
CA GLY A 108 -12.80 29.54 20.04
C GLY A 108 -11.64 28.55 20.05
N ARG A 109 -11.28 27.94 18.90
CA ARG A 109 -10.05 27.15 18.83
C ARG A 109 -8.84 28.09 18.91
N PRO A 110 -7.85 27.84 19.78
CA PRO A 110 -6.68 28.70 19.89
C PRO A 110 -5.91 28.82 18.58
N ALA A 111 -5.46 30.02 18.23
CA ALA A 111 -4.71 30.29 17.00
C ALA A 111 -3.41 29.48 16.88
N ASN A 112 -2.76 29.21 18.02
CA ASN A 112 -1.56 28.39 18.11
C ASN A 112 -1.83 26.87 18.12
N THR A 113 -3.07 26.41 17.93
CA THR A 113 -3.37 24.98 17.83
C THR A 113 -2.57 24.36 16.70
N PRO A 114 -1.81 23.27 16.95
CA PRO A 114 -1.02 22.61 15.93
C PRO A 114 -1.89 22.01 14.81
N VAL A 115 -1.39 22.13 13.59
CA VAL A 115 -2.01 21.61 12.38
C VAL A 115 -0.98 20.84 11.57
N ALA A 116 -1.35 19.67 11.05
CA ALA A 116 -0.55 18.94 10.08
C ALA A 116 -1.34 18.72 8.79
N LEU A 117 -0.72 18.94 7.65
CA LEU A 117 -1.19 18.51 6.36
C LEU A 117 -0.37 17.30 5.91
N ILE A 118 -1.03 16.20 5.60
CA ILE A 118 -0.38 14.95 5.20
C ILE A 118 -0.84 14.62 3.78
N ARG A 119 0.06 14.83 2.84
CA ARG A 119 -0.15 14.56 1.42
C ARG A 119 0.40 13.19 1.08
N TRP A 120 -0.33 12.42 0.26
CA TRP A 120 0.04 11.07 -0.14
C TRP A 120 0.47 10.18 1.04
N GLY A 121 -0.25 10.31 2.15
CA GLY A 121 -0.02 9.50 3.35
C GLY A 121 0.09 8.02 3.02
N THR A 122 0.97 7.30 3.75
CA THR A 122 1.30 5.88 3.56
C THR A 122 2.18 5.54 2.35
N LYS A 123 2.37 6.48 1.42
CA LYS A 123 3.23 6.28 0.24
C LYS A 123 4.66 6.72 0.50
N PRO A 124 5.65 6.12 -0.19
CA PRO A 124 7.07 6.53 -0.07
C PRO A 124 7.37 7.99 -0.47
N VAL A 125 6.39 8.66 -1.03
CA VAL A 125 6.43 10.07 -1.42
C VAL A 125 5.57 10.96 -0.51
N GLN A 126 5.23 10.47 0.68
CA GLN A 126 4.50 11.22 1.69
C GLN A 126 5.17 12.55 1.99
N GLU A 127 4.39 13.61 2.01
CA GLU A 127 4.80 14.94 2.42
C GLU A 127 4.01 15.34 3.67
N VAL A 128 4.67 15.83 4.69
CA VAL A 128 4.03 16.30 5.93
C VAL A 128 4.48 17.73 6.22
N LEU A 129 3.52 18.64 6.26
CA LEU A 129 3.73 20.01 6.70
C LEU A 129 3.08 20.16 8.08
N VAL A 130 3.86 20.66 9.04
CA VAL A 130 3.38 21.00 10.40
C VAL A 130 3.40 22.51 10.57
N SER A 131 2.32 23.06 11.11
CA SER A 131 2.13 24.49 11.33
C SER A 131 1.16 24.73 12.49
N THR A 132 0.63 25.95 12.63
CA THR A 132 -0.46 26.32 13.54
C THR A 132 -1.66 26.86 12.77
N LEU A 133 -2.84 26.91 13.39
CA LEU A 133 -4.05 27.42 12.72
C LEU A 133 -3.85 28.82 12.12
N GLU A 134 -3.12 29.69 12.80
CA GLU A 134 -2.87 31.07 12.35
C GLU A 134 -1.92 31.16 11.15
N HIS A 135 -1.00 30.20 11.01
CA HIS A 135 0.05 30.24 9.98
C HIS A 135 -0.14 29.23 8.85
N VAL A 136 -1.00 28.23 9.03
CA VAL A 136 -1.12 27.08 8.13
C VAL A 136 -1.43 27.47 6.68
N VAL A 137 -2.22 28.51 6.47
CA VAL A 137 -2.58 28.95 5.11
C VAL A 137 -1.34 29.49 4.38
N GLU A 138 -0.60 30.37 5.02
CA GLU A 138 0.63 30.94 4.46
C GLU A 138 1.71 29.86 4.24
N ASP A 139 1.87 28.96 5.20
CA ASP A 139 2.88 27.90 5.14
C ASP A 139 2.56 26.89 4.03
N VAL A 140 1.29 26.55 3.81
CA VAL A 140 0.86 25.69 2.71
C VAL A 140 1.12 26.35 1.35
N GLU A 141 0.86 27.67 1.24
CA GLU A 141 1.17 28.42 0.02
C GLU A 141 2.67 28.45 -0.27
N LYS A 142 3.49 28.75 0.74
CA LYS A 142 4.97 28.74 0.63
C LYS A 142 5.51 27.36 0.24
N ALA A 143 5.00 26.31 0.85
CA ALA A 143 5.39 24.93 0.56
C ALA A 143 4.82 24.40 -0.75
N GLN A 144 3.88 25.11 -1.37
CA GLN A 144 3.12 24.68 -2.56
C GLN A 144 2.46 23.29 -2.38
N LEU A 145 2.06 22.96 -1.16
CA LEU A 145 1.40 21.69 -0.87
C LEU A 145 -0.02 21.69 -1.45
N LYS A 146 -0.30 20.68 -2.27
CA LYS A 146 -1.56 20.57 -3.02
C LYS A 146 -2.37 19.35 -2.56
N ALA A 147 -3.65 19.36 -2.88
CA ALA A 147 -4.48 18.15 -2.77
C ALA A 147 -3.84 16.99 -3.58
N PRO A 148 -4.09 15.74 -3.18
CA PRO A 148 -4.88 15.34 -2.03
C PRO A 148 -4.06 15.35 -0.73
N ALA A 149 -4.65 15.83 0.36
CA ALA A 149 -4.05 15.77 1.69
C ALA A 149 -5.12 15.66 2.79
N ILE A 150 -4.74 15.04 3.89
CA ILE A 150 -5.51 15.04 5.14
C ILE A 150 -5.01 16.20 5.99
N ILE A 151 -5.94 16.96 6.57
CA ILE A 151 -5.62 18.03 7.53
C ILE A 151 -5.94 17.50 8.92
N VAL A 152 -4.96 17.52 9.82
CA VAL A 152 -5.12 17.13 11.23
C VAL A 152 -4.92 18.36 12.09
N VAL A 153 -5.89 18.67 12.95
CA VAL A 153 -5.87 19.82 13.86
C VAL A 153 -5.96 19.31 15.29
N GLY A 154 -5.01 19.64 16.13
CA GLY A 154 -4.99 19.28 17.55
C GLY A 154 -3.60 19.03 18.10
N ASP A 155 -3.47 19.01 19.43
CA ASP A 155 -2.20 18.89 20.14
C ASP A 155 -1.42 17.61 19.83
N VAL A 156 -2.12 16.57 19.41
CA VAL A 156 -1.51 15.28 18.97
C VAL A 156 -0.50 15.44 17.83
N VAL A 157 -0.59 16.53 17.06
CA VAL A 157 0.36 16.83 15.98
C VAL A 157 1.79 17.01 16.53
N ASN A 158 1.95 17.54 17.74
CA ASN A 158 3.25 17.71 18.39
C ASN A 158 3.94 16.38 18.70
N LEU A 159 3.21 15.27 18.77
CA LEU A 159 3.79 13.96 19.02
C LEU A 159 4.59 13.43 17.82
N ARG A 160 4.40 14.01 16.64
CA ARG A 160 5.13 13.62 15.45
C ARG A 160 6.65 13.66 15.63
N GLU A 161 7.17 14.66 16.30
CA GLU A 161 8.63 14.78 16.52
C GLU A 161 9.24 13.52 17.17
N GLN A 162 8.46 12.86 18.03
CA GLN A 162 8.89 11.67 18.76
C GLN A 162 8.47 10.36 18.05
N LEU A 163 7.37 10.38 17.30
CA LEU A 163 6.72 9.19 16.76
C LEU A 163 6.89 9.03 15.25
N GLN A 164 7.53 9.96 14.55
CA GLN A 164 7.78 9.80 13.11
C GLN A 164 8.67 8.58 12.87
N TRP A 165 8.20 7.68 12.04
CA TRP A 165 8.88 6.41 11.80
C TRP A 165 8.98 6.07 10.31
N PHE A 166 7.97 6.46 9.52
CA PHE A 166 7.86 6.03 8.13
C PHE A 166 8.80 6.84 7.23
N ASP A 167 8.79 8.14 7.37
CA ASP A 167 9.64 9.08 6.64
C ASP A 167 11.10 9.10 7.13
N ASN A 168 11.39 8.45 8.27
CA ASN A 168 12.74 8.19 8.76
C ASN A 168 13.36 6.89 8.21
N LYS A 169 12.63 6.14 7.37
CA LYS A 169 13.17 4.90 6.78
C LYS A 169 14.33 5.20 5.82
N PRO A 170 15.35 4.33 5.75
CA PRO A 170 16.60 4.59 4.99
C PRO A 170 16.39 4.89 3.50
N LEU A 171 15.35 4.32 2.90
CA LEU A 171 15.04 4.48 1.48
C LEU A 171 13.80 5.35 1.22
N PHE A 172 13.28 6.02 2.26
CA PHE A 172 12.14 6.92 2.09
C PHE A 172 12.46 8.03 1.06
N GLY A 173 11.52 8.33 0.20
CA GLY A 173 11.67 9.31 -0.88
C GLY A 173 12.57 8.84 -2.05
N LYS A 174 13.12 7.61 -1.99
CA LYS A 174 13.93 7.06 -3.09
C LYS A 174 13.06 6.22 -4.02
N THR A 175 13.19 6.46 -5.32
CA THR A 175 12.60 5.60 -6.35
C THR A 175 13.64 4.63 -6.88
N ILE A 176 13.35 3.34 -6.79
CA ILE A 176 14.26 2.26 -7.20
C ILE A 176 13.60 1.45 -8.30
N VAL A 177 14.29 1.32 -9.42
CA VAL A 177 13.86 0.48 -10.54
C VAL A 177 14.43 -0.93 -10.38
N VAL A 178 13.54 -1.93 -10.31
CA VAL A 178 13.92 -3.35 -10.25
C VAL A 178 13.70 -3.98 -11.63
N THR A 179 14.80 -4.37 -12.27
CA THR A 179 14.79 -4.92 -13.65
C THR A 179 14.68 -6.44 -13.70
N ARG A 180 14.66 -7.09 -12.56
CA ARG A 180 14.58 -8.56 -12.44
C ARG A 180 13.23 -9.09 -12.93
N ALA A 181 13.21 -10.34 -13.44
CA ALA A 181 12.00 -11.01 -13.86
C ALA A 181 10.92 -10.99 -12.75
N ARG A 182 9.66 -10.81 -13.12
CA ARG A 182 8.54 -10.59 -12.18
C ARG A 182 8.41 -11.69 -11.13
N SER A 183 8.55 -12.95 -11.53
CA SER A 183 8.49 -14.12 -10.66
C SER A 183 9.55 -14.13 -9.55
N GLN A 184 10.66 -13.43 -9.75
CA GLN A 184 11.78 -13.38 -8.82
C GLN A 184 11.92 -12.03 -8.10
N ALA A 185 11.14 -11.03 -8.49
CA ALA A 185 11.26 -9.65 -8.00
C ALA A 185 10.46 -9.39 -6.72
N SER A 186 9.41 -10.16 -6.43
CA SER A 186 8.44 -9.86 -5.36
C SER A 186 9.10 -9.71 -3.99
N LYS A 187 9.87 -10.68 -3.56
CA LYS A 187 10.55 -10.62 -2.25
C LYS A 187 11.53 -9.45 -2.14
N PHE A 188 12.29 -9.18 -3.19
CA PHE A 188 13.25 -8.06 -3.20
C PHE A 188 12.52 -6.72 -3.21
N ARG A 189 11.46 -6.59 -4.01
CA ARG A 189 10.57 -5.43 -3.98
C ARG A 189 10.05 -5.17 -2.57
N ASP A 190 9.50 -6.20 -1.92
CA ASP A 190 8.91 -6.06 -0.58
C ASP A 190 9.97 -5.64 0.46
N MET A 191 11.19 -6.16 0.35
CA MET A 191 12.32 -5.70 1.19
C MET A 191 12.63 -4.22 0.99
N LEU A 192 12.66 -3.74 -0.25
CA LEU A 192 12.91 -2.32 -0.57
C LEU A 192 11.75 -1.44 -0.09
N MET A 193 10.50 -1.85 -0.32
CA MET A 193 9.30 -1.14 0.16
C MET A 193 9.28 -1.07 1.69
N ASN A 194 9.65 -2.15 2.39
CA ASN A 194 9.75 -2.15 3.84
C ASN A 194 10.80 -1.17 4.37
N GLN A 195 11.80 -0.82 3.56
CA GLN A 195 12.78 0.22 3.86
C GLN A 195 12.32 1.62 3.42
N GLY A 196 11.11 1.76 2.90
CA GLY A 196 10.51 3.04 2.52
C GLY A 196 10.69 3.44 1.05
N ALA A 197 11.23 2.57 0.19
CA ALA A 197 11.42 2.88 -1.21
C ALA A 197 10.11 2.88 -2.00
N ASN A 198 10.03 3.78 -2.99
CA ASN A 198 9.11 3.65 -4.11
C ASN A 198 9.73 2.70 -5.14
N VAL A 199 9.10 1.55 -5.40
CA VAL A 199 9.68 0.51 -6.26
C VAL A 199 8.91 0.39 -7.57
N ILE A 200 9.61 0.66 -8.67
CA ILE A 200 9.12 0.47 -10.03
C ILE A 200 9.64 -0.87 -10.54
N GLN A 201 8.74 -1.78 -10.89
CA GLN A 201 9.11 -3.05 -11.52
C GLN A 201 9.15 -2.88 -13.05
N ALA A 202 10.35 -2.94 -13.63
CA ALA A 202 10.59 -2.88 -15.07
C ALA A 202 11.34 -4.15 -15.49
N ALA A 203 10.63 -5.30 -15.49
CA ALA A 203 11.23 -6.57 -15.86
C ALA A 203 11.80 -6.51 -17.28
N ALA A 204 13.13 -6.61 -17.40
CA ALA A 204 13.83 -6.55 -18.69
C ALA A 204 13.82 -7.89 -19.44
N ILE A 205 13.57 -9.00 -18.72
CA ILE A 205 13.53 -10.36 -19.28
C ILE A 205 12.32 -11.11 -18.74
N LYS A 206 11.80 -12.01 -19.55
CA LYS A 206 10.77 -12.99 -19.20
C LYS A 206 11.30 -14.35 -19.61
N THR A 207 11.21 -15.34 -18.73
CA THR A 207 11.45 -16.74 -19.06
C THR A 207 10.13 -17.39 -19.43
N GLU A 208 10.12 -18.14 -20.53
CA GLU A 208 8.96 -18.88 -21.02
C GLU A 208 9.31 -20.35 -21.24
N PRO A 209 8.37 -21.29 -21.06
CA PRO A 209 8.59 -22.67 -21.41
C PRO A 209 8.84 -22.79 -22.92
N VAL A 210 9.78 -23.63 -23.29
CA VAL A 210 10.02 -23.98 -24.71
C VAL A 210 9.15 -25.18 -25.05
N GLU A 211 8.66 -25.22 -26.26
CA GLU A 211 8.02 -26.42 -26.77
C GLU A 211 9.05 -27.55 -26.87
N LEU A 212 8.75 -28.70 -26.27
CA LEU A 212 9.64 -29.85 -26.30
C LEU A 212 9.53 -30.60 -27.64
N PHE A 213 10.66 -30.77 -28.30
CA PHE A 213 10.73 -31.64 -29.44
C PHE A 213 10.67 -33.13 -29.03
N ASP A 214 10.43 -34.04 -30.00
CA ASP A 214 10.34 -35.46 -29.73
C ASP A 214 11.63 -36.03 -29.11
N GLU A 215 12.78 -35.43 -29.40
CA GLU A 215 14.06 -35.82 -28.79
C GLU A 215 14.08 -35.45 -27.29
N ASP A 216 13.66 -34.25 -26.94
CA ASP A 216 13.58 -33.80 -25.55
C ASP A 216 12.62 -34.65 -24.74
N LYS A 217 11.47 -34.98 -25.31
CA LYS A 217 10.49 -35.87 -24.67
C LYS A 217 11.09 -37.28 -24.45
N ARG A 218 11.84 -37.82 -25.41
CA ARG A 218 12.53 -39.12 -25.26
C ARG A 218 13.55 -39.09 -24.13
N LEU A 219 14.35 -37.99 -24.01
CA LEU A 219 15.30 -37.77 -22.91
C LEU A 219 14.57 -37.70 -21.57
N LEU A 220 13.48 -36.96 -21.51
CA LEU A 220 12.66 -36.82 -20.32
C LEU A 220 12.01 -38.16 -19.91
N HIS A 221 11.53 -38.94 -20.86
CA HIS A 221 10.97 -40.27 -20.61
C HIS A 221 12.01 -41.26 -20.09
N GLY A 222 13.26 -41.12 -20.47
CA GLY A 222 14.39 -41.98 -20.05
C GLY A 222 15.25 -41.38 -18.94
N VAL A 223 14.72 -40.42 -18.15
CA VAL A 223 15.50 -39.70 -17.15
C VAL A 223 16.08 -40.63 -16.06
N ASP A 224 15.42 -41.75 -15.78
CA ASP A 224 15.87 -42.80 -14.85
C ASP A 224 17.14 -43.54 -15.30
N ARG A 225 17.54 -43.42 -16.56
CA ARG A 225 18.75 -44.01 -17.11
C ARG A 225 20.02 -43.23 -16.82
N TYR A 226 19.89 -41.99 -16.38
CA TYR A 226 21.04 -41.16 -16.06
C TYR A 226 21.52 -41.46 -14.64
N SER A 227 22.83 -41.41 -14.44
CA SER A 227 23.44 -41.55 -13.12
C SER A 227 23.36 -40.26 -12.29
N CYS A 228 23.19 -39.11 -12.99
CA CYS A 228 23.10 -37.81 -12.32
C CYS A 228 22.29 -36.83 -13.19
N VAL A 229 21.43 -36.04 -12.53
CA VAL A 229 20.72 -34.89 -13.09
C VAL A 229 21.17 -33.62 -12.41
N VAL A 230 21.66 -32.66 -13.15
CA VAL A 230 22.21 -31.40 -12.62
C VAL A 230 21.30 -30.23 -12.95
N PHE A 231 20.84 -29.54 -11.93
CA PHE A 231 20.04 -28.33 -12.08
C PHE A 231 20.90 -27.06 -11.81
N THR A 232 20.94 -26.18 -12.78
CA THR A 232 21.74 -24.94 -12.72
C THR A 232 20.97 -23.73 -12.24
N SER A 233 19.61 -23.79 -12.25
CA SER A 233 18.76 -22.68 -11.83
C SER A 233 17.42 -23.17 -11.26
N ALA A 234 16.79 -22.36 -10.42
CA ALA A 234 15.45 -22.63 -9.90
C ALA A 234 14.38 -22.66 -11.00
N GLU A 235 14.51 -21.84 -12.04
CA GLU A 235 13.63 -21.84 -13.21
C GLU A 235 13.78 -23.16 -14.01
N GLY A 236 15.02 -23.65 -14.17
CA GLY A 236 15.28 -24.94 -14.79
C GLY A 236 14.61 -26.10 -14.03
N VAL A 237 14.64 -26.07 -12.70
CA VAL A 237 13.88 -27.04 -11.88
C VAL A 237 12.39 -26.95 -12.19
N ARG A 238 11.81 -25.77 -12.16
CA ARG A 238 10.39 -25.58 -12.40
C ARG A 238 9.97 -26.11 -13.77
N TYR A 239 10.62 -25.65 -14.83
CA TYR A 239 10.26 -26.08 -16.20
C TYR A 239 10.49 -27.56 -16.45
N PHE A 240 11.51 -28.15 -15.83
CA PHE A 240 11.74 -29.59 -15.92
C PHE A 240 10.56 -30.38 -15.31
N PHE A 241 10.10 -29.99 -14.10
CA PHE A 241 8.98 -30.67 -13.47
C PHE A 241 7.64 -30.38 -14.15
N ASP A 242 7.43 -29.16 -14.64
CA ASP A 242 6.24 -28.81 -15.42
C ASP A 242 6.16 -29.71 -16.68
N ALA A 243 7.29 -29.91 -17.36
CA ALA A 243 7.38 -30.78 -18.51
C ALA A 243 7.17 -32.27 -18.13
N LEU A 244 7.79 -32.70 -17.02
CA LEU A 244 7.65 -34.08 -16.54
C LEU A 244 6.20 -34.41 -16.18
N TYR A 245 5.51 -33.48 -15.51
CA TYR A 245 4.09 -33.64 -15.18
C TYR A 245 3.19 -33.57 -16.41
N GLY A 246 3.54 -32.75 -17.40
CA GLY A 246 2.85 -32.68 -18.69
C GLY A 246 2.86 -34.00 -19.43
N GLU A 247 3.90 -34.82 -19.25
CA GLU A 247 4.03 -36.17 -19.79
C GLU A 247 3.46 -37.27 -18.85
N GLY A 248 2.70 -36.91 -17.83
CA GLY A 248 2.06 -37.81 -16.88
C GLY A 248 3.02 -38.49 -15.90
N LYS A 249 4.23 -37.96 -15.73
CA LYS A 249 5.26 -38.50 -14.85
C LYS A 249 5.41 -37.59 -13.61
N ASP A 250 6.15 -38.03 -12.61
CA ASP A 250 6.45 -37.27 -11.39
C ASP A 250 7.91 -37.47 -10.95
N ALA A 251 8.25 -36.89 -9.80
CA ALA A 251 9.60 -36.94 -9.24
C ALA A 251 10.18 -38.35 -9.08
N ARG A 252 9.34 -39.39 -8.95
CA ARG A 252 9.74 -40.82 -8.88
C ARG A 252 10.40 -41.29 -10.18
N SER A 253 10.17 -40.61 -11.28
CA SER A 253 10.81 -40.90 -12.58
C SER A 253 12.31 -40.62 -12.58
N LEU A 254 12.85 -39.87 -11.60
CA LEU A 254 14.30 -39.73 -11.44
C LEU A 254 15.00 -41.02 -10.96
N GLY A 255 14.25 -42.00 -10.43
CA GLY A 255 14.77 -43.29 -10.04
C GLY A 255 15.89 -43.17 -9.00
N TYR A 256 17.05 -43.76 -9.33
CA TYR A 256 18.26 -43.73 -8.50
C TYR A 256 19.28 -42.67 -8.96
N ALA A 257 18.92 -41.79 -9.90
CA ALA A 257 19.82 -40.74 -10.34
C ALA A 257 20.13 -39.80 -9.20
N LYS A 258 21.41 -39.45 -9.01
CA LYS A 258 21.80 -38.38 -8.13
C LYS A 258 21.26 -37.06 -8.64
N VAL A 259 20.77 -36.22 -7.75
CA VAL A 259 20.24 -34.92 -8.10
C VAL A 259 21.12 -33.80 -7.54
N CYS A 260 21.80 -33.09 -8.41
CA CYS A 260 22.70 -32.00 -8.05
C CYS A 260 22.08 -30.65 -8.32
N ALA A 261 22.30 -29.69 -7.40
CA ALA A 261 21.84 -28.30 -7.55
C ALA A 261 23.00 -27.33 -7.45
N ILE A 262 23.10 -26.38 -8.39
CA ILE A 262 24.03 -25.29 -8.30
C ILE A 262 23.37 -24.14 -7.51
N GLY A 263 23.81 -23.98 -6.26
CA GLY A 263 23.38 -22.92 -5.36
C GLY A 263 22.11 -23.22 -4.58
N SER A 264 21.98 -22.49 -3.47
CA SER A 264 20.92 -22.70 -2.45
C SER A 264 19.49 -22.45 -2.98
N ALA A 265 19.31 -21.52 -3.92
CA ALA A 265 18.01 -21.23 -4.51
C ALA A 265 17.50 -22.38 -5.37
N THR A 266 18.41 -23.05 -6.12
CA THR A 266 18.09 -24.23 -6.93
C THR A 266 17.79 -25.43 -6.04
N ALA A 267 18.57 -25.64 -4.99
CA ALA A 267 18.33 -26.67 -3.98
C ALA A 267 16.95 -26.49 -3.32
N LYS A 268 16.62 -25.27 -2.93
CA LYS A 268 15.31 -24.95 -2.38
C LYS A 268 14.16 -25.19 -3.37
N ALA A 269 14.37 -24.91 -4.65
CA ALA A 269 13.37 -25.22 -5.66
C ALA A 269 13.07 -26.71 -5.77
N LEU A 270 14.09 -27.57 -5.68
CA LEU A 270 13.94 -29.03 -5.67
C LEU A 270 13.14 -29.55 -4.46
N THR A 271 13.29 -28.92 -3.29
CA THR A 271 12.51 -29.33 -2.10
C THR A 271 11.01 -29.16 -2.26
N ASN A 272 10.56 -28.22 -3.12
CA ASN A 272 9.12 -28.05 -3.43
C ASN A 272 8.54 -29.26 -4.18
N TYR A 273 9.40 -30.07 -4.80
CA TYR A 273 9.06 -31.31 -5.50
C TYR A 273 9.43 -32.58 -4.69
N GLY A 274 9.74 -32.40 -3.40
CA GLY A 274 10.07 -33.49 -2.49
C GLY A 274 11.49 -34.06 -2.66
N ILE A 275 12.39 -33.35 -3.36
CA ILE A 275 13.76 -33.81 -3.62
C ILE A 275 14.75 -33.00 -2.76
N THR A 276 15.56 -33.72 -1.99
CA THR A 276 16.74 -33.18 -1.35
C THR A 276 17.94 -33.45 -2.27
N PRO A 277 18.66 -32.43 -2.76
CA PRO A 277 19.85 -32.63 -3.59
C PRO A 277 20.94 -33.41 -2.84
N ASP A 278 21.70 -34.22 -3.58
CA ASP A 278 22.87 -34.97 -3.07
C ASP A 278 24.08 -34.07 -2.71
#